data_a679f34d8c8756432ea7babbbcf01fdd
#
_entry.id   a679f34d8c8756432ea7babbbcf01fdd
#
_cell.length_a   1.000
_cell.length_b   1.000
_cell.length_c   1.000
_cell.angle_alpha   90.00
_cell.angle_beta   90.00
_cell.angle_gamma   90.00
#
_symmetry.space_group_name_H-M   'P 1'
#
loop_
_entity.id
_entity.type
_entity.pdbx_description
1 polymer ?
#
loop_
_entity_poly.entity_id
_entity_poly.type
_entity_poly.pdbx_seq_one_letter_code
_entity_poly.pdbx_strand_id
1 'polypeptide(L)'
;MLLIDNTARKVPIARIYVDTPYHKGHVEAQCLSDPIYDIIIGNVPDARDAQNPDPSWQEACAVTTRSQAKKKDERTALKVPSSRESPIVDKDKLKQMQREDESLRKYWDRDDVLVKVQAEISFEEKRGVLYRLYKHPYVNGGKPLKQVMVPENLRRPIMEVAHGSIMGGHMGIKKTTDKIQSAFYWSGIHGDVTRFCKSCDVCQKTVNKGSVPKVPLEKMPLIDKPFKRVAIDLVGPISPPSEEGHRYILTLVDFSTRYPEAVPLKKIDTETVAEALVDIFSRLGLPEEILSDLGTQFVSDCMREVTRLLSIKQLTTTPYHPMCNGLTEKFNGTMKSMLKILCSEQPRQWHRYINPLLFAYREVPQESTSFSPFELLYGRALRGPTAILKQLWTKEVEEPEVKNSYQYVFELREKLEDTLNSLIVNWRKLSRRESTITIASPK
;
A
#
# COMPACT_ATOMS: atom_id res chain seq x y z
N MET A 1 -44.91 -10.73 -18.45
CA MET A 1 -44.40 -12.11 -18.37
C MET A 1 -45.18 -12.86 -17.30
N LEU A 2 -45.78 -13.98 -17.62
CA LEU A 2 -46.40 -14.89 -16.67
C LEU A 2 -45.33 -15.93 -16.27
N LEU A 3 -45.09 -16.07 -14.98
CA LEU A 3 -44.19 -17.08 -14.44
C LEU A 3 -44.92 -18.43 -14.24
N ILE A 4 -44.17 -19.51 -14.05
CA ILE A 4 -44.69 -20.87 -13.85
C ILE A 4 -45.64 -20.95 -12.64
N ASP A 5 -45.51 -20.05 -11.66
CA ASP A 5 -46.35 -19.90 -10.49
C ASP A 5 -47.62 -19.04 -10.72
N ASN A 6 -47.95 -18.72 -11.96
CA ASN A 6 -49.04 -17.83 -12.39
C ASN A 6 -48.93 -16.37 -11.89
N THR A 7 -47.78 -15.97 -11.40
CA THR A 7 -47.56 -14.54 -11.05
C THR A 7 -47.18 -13.71 -12.29
N ALA A 8 -47.76 -12.51 -12.42
CA ALA A 8 -47.46 -11.58 -13.50
C ALA A 8 -46.40 -10.57 -13.05
N ARG A 9 -45.24 -10.54 -13.75
CA ARG A 9 -44.22 -9.51 -13.53
C ARG A 9 -44.12 -8.59 -14.74
N LYS A 10 -43.99 -7.28 -14.48
CA LYS A 10 -43.62 -6.30 -15.50
C LYS A 10 -42.10 -6.36 -15.65
N VAL A 11 -41.60 -6.70 -16.83
CA VAL A 11 -40.17 -6.75 -17.18
C VAL A 11 -39.91 -5.76 -18.29
N PRO A 12 -38.78 -5.03 -18.24
CA PRO A 12 -38.37 -4.18 -19.36
C PRO A 12 -38.13 -5.04 -20.61
N ILE A 13 -38.49 -4.45 -21.77
CA ILE A 13 -38.20 -5.08 -23.07
C ILE A 13 -37.15 -4.22 -23.78
N ALA A 14 -36.10 -4.84 -24.28
CA ALA A 14 -35.08 -4.20 -25.11
C ALA A 14 -35.03 -4.83 -26.48
N ARG A 15 -34.82 -4.02 -27.50
CA ARG A 15 -34.56 -4.51 -28.86
C ARG A 15 -33.07 -4.67 -29.02
N ILE A 16 -32.59 -5.92 -29.16
CA ILE A 16 -31.19 -6.27 -29.30
C ILE A 16 -30.94 -6.96 -30.64
N TYR A 17 -29.72 -6.80 -31.17
CA TYR A 17 -29.28 -7.55 -32.33
C TYR A 17 -28.58 -8.82 -31.88
N VAL A 18 -29.00 -9.96 -32.36
CA VAL A 18 -28.46 -11.27 -32.01
C VAL A 18 -27.83 -11.88 -33.27
N ASP A 19 -26.60 -12.35 -33.14
CA ASP A 19 -25.88 -13.12 -34.19
C ASP A 19 -25.33 -14.39 -33.56
N THR A 20 -26.10 -15.46 -33.72
CA THR A 20 -25.80 -16.80 -33.18
C THR A 20 -26.02 -17.85 -34.24
N PRO A 21 -25.52 -19.08 -34.07
CA PRO A 21 -25.80 -20.17 -35.03
C PRO A 21 -27.28 -20.52 -35.11
N TYR A 22 -28.13 -20.00 -34.23
CA TYR A 22 -29.57 -20.33 -34.18
C TYR A 22 -30.47 -19.19 -34.67
N HIS A 23 -30.01 -17.95 -34.59
CA HIS A 23 -30.75 -16.78 -35.07
C HIS A 23 -29.83 -15.59 -35.33
N LYS A 24 -30.10 -14.89 -36.46
CA LYS A 24 -29.38 -13.67 -36.82
C LYS A 24 -30.39 -12.59 -37.14
N GLY A 25 -30.46 -11.56 -36.29
CA GLY A 25 -31.40 -10.44 -36.49
C GLY A 25 -31.70 -9.66 -35.21
N HIS A 26 -32.64 -8.73 -35.33
CA HIS A 26 -33.12 -7.95 -34.18
C HIS A 26 -34.26 -8.73 -33.51
N VAL A 27 -34.16 -8.90 -32.21
CA VAL A 27 -35.18 -9.53 -31.36
C VAL A 27 -35.59 -8.61 -30.22
N GLU A 28 -36.83 -8.72 -29.78
CA GLU A 28 -37.30 -8.08 -28.55
C GLU A 28 -37.03 -9.04 -27.39
N ALA A 29 -36.07 -8.66 -26.54
CA ALA A 29 -35.67 -9.44 -25.39
C ALA A 29 -36.25 -8.87 -24.10
N GLN A 30 -36.74 -9.75 -23.24
CA GLN A 30 -37.16 -9.41 -21.87
C GLN A 30 -35.93 -9.36 -20.96
N CYS A 31 -35.71 -8.22 -20.29
CA CYS A 31 -34.55 -8.02 -19.43
C CYS A 31 -34.87 -8.40 -17.98
N LEU A 32 -34.17 -9.39 -17.45
CA LEU A 32 -34.27 -9.82 -16.06
C LEU A 32 -33.05 -9.31 -15.26
N SER A 33 -33.29 -8.91 -14.02
CA SER A 33 -32.23 -8.40 -13.13
C SER A 33 -31.29 -9.48 -12.61
N ASP A 34 -31.74 -10.73 -12.57
CA ASP A 34 -30.94 -11.87 -12.09
C ASP A 34 -31.29 -13.14 -12.92
N PRO A 35 -30.84 -13.24 -14.18
CA PRO A 35 -31.15 -14.37 -15.04
C PRO A 35 -30.21 -15.56 -14.75
N ILE A 36 -30.77 -16.79 -14.86
CA ILE A 36 -29.99 -18.03 -14.75
C ILE A 36 -29.02 -18.18 -15.95
N TYR A 37 -29.39 -17.66 -17.10
CA TYR A 37 -28.60 -17.66 -18.34
C TYR A 37 -28.48 -16.26 -18.89
N ASP A 38 -27.38 -15.96 -19.55
CA ASP A 38 -27.12 -14.64 -20.14
C ASP A 38 -28.11 -14.31 -21.27
N ILE A 39 -28.49 -15.29 -22.08
CA ILE A 39 -29.51 -15.18 -23.14
C ILE A 39 -30.23 -16.52 -23.27
N ILE A 40 -31.56 -16.47 -23.34
CA ILE A 40 -32.41 -17.60 -23.72
C ILE A 40 -33.12 -17.23 -25.02
N ILE A 41 -32.86 -17.98 -26.10
CA ILE A 41 -33.54 -17.82 -27.39
C ILE A 41 -34.66 -18.85 -27.44
N GLY A 42 -35.91 -18.39 -27.38
CA GLY A 42 -37.09 -19.23 -27.50
C GLY A 42 -38.27 -18.46 -28.13
N ASN A 43 -39.09 -19.11 -28.91
CA ASN A 43 -40.26 -18.55 -29.62
C ASN A 43 -39.95 -17.26 -30.45
N VAL A 44 -38.75 -17.21 -31.01
CA VAL A 44 -38.36 -16.12 -31.93
C VAL A 44 -38.71 -16.60 -33.34
N PRO A 45 -39.47 -15.82 -34.14
CA PRO A 45 -39.71 -16.16 -35.53
C PRO A 45 -38.40 -16.40 -36.29
N ASP A 46 -38.33 -17.43 -37.09
CA ASP A 46 -37.17 -17.85 -37.89
C ASP A 46 -35.93 -18.32 -37.07
N ALA A 47 -36.06 -18.57 -35.77
CA ALA A 47 -35.00 -19.21 -35.00
C ALA A 47 -34.90 -20.71 -35.39
N ARG A 48 -33.65 -21.18 -35.57
CA ARG A 48 -33.38 -22.61 -35.85
C ARG A 48 -33.48 -23.42 -34.55
N ASP A 49 -33.82 -24.70 -34.71
CA ASP A 49 -33.87 -25.66 -33.62
C ASP A 49 -32.46 -25.84 -32.98
N ALA A 50 -32.41 -26.08 -31.69
CA ALA A 50 -31.19 -26.35 -30.96
C ALA A 50 -30.34 -27.52 -31.52
N GLN A 51 -31.00 -28.44 -32.22
CA GLN A 51 -30.34 -29.60 -32.85
C GLN A 51 -29.85 -29.31 -34.29
N ASN A 52 -30.19 -28.13 -34.88
CA ASN A 52 -29.86 -27.80 -36.27
C ASN A 52 -29.26 -26.36 -36.36
N PRO A 53 -28.06 -26.16 -35.85
CA PRO A 53 -27.36 -24.87 -35.96
C PRO A 53 -26.96 -24.56 -37.39
N ASP A 54 -26.71 -23.29 -37.71
CA ASP A 54 -26.23 -22.86 -39.02
C ASP A 54 -24.78 -23.36 -39.26
N PRO A 55 -24.53 -24.30 -40.20
CA PRO A 55 -23.19 -24.81 -40.45
C PRO A 55 -22.26 -23.76 -41.10
N SER A 56 -22.79 -22.70 -41.66
CA SER A 56 -22.04 -21.61 -42.27
C SER A 56 -21.71 -20.46 -41.29
N TRP A 57 -22.24 -20.51 -40.06
CA TRP A 57 -21.98 -19.50 -39.07
C TRP A 57 -20.53 -19.59 -38.57
N GLN A 58 -19.75 -18.56 -38.85
CA GLN A 58 -18.38 -18.44 -38.35
C GLN A 58 -18.41 -17.51 -37.12
N GLU A 59 -17.82 -17.98 -36.04
CA GLU A 59 -17.56 -17.12 -34.86
C GLU A 59 -16.76 -15.89 -35.30
N ALA A 60 -17.45 -14.78 -35.52
CA ALA A 60 -16.82 -13.49 -35.70
C ALA A 60 -16.31 -13.02 -34.32
N CYS A 61 -15.03 -13.24 -34.09
CA CYS A 61 -14.32 -12.88 -32.85
C CYS A 61 -14.91 -13.52 -31.58
N ALA A 62 -14.35 -14.66 -31.21
CA ALA A 62 -14.63 -15.34 -29.96
C ALA A 62 -14.50 -14.38 -28.80
N VAL A 63 -15.61 -13.85 -28.33
CA VAL A 63 -15.72 -13.40 -26.93
C VAL A 63 -15.62 -14.69 -26.13
N THR A 64 -14.39 -15.03 -25.71
CA THR A 64 -14.14 -16.17 -24.84
C THR A 64 -15.01 -16.02 -23.61
N THR A 65 -16.03 -16.86 -23.51
CA THR A 65 -16.89 -16.90 -22.33
C THR A 65 -16.01 -17.22 -21.12
N ARG A 66 -16.33 -16.63 -19.97
CA ARG A 66 -15.57 -16.79 -18.70
C ARG A 66 -15.28 -18.24 -18.31
N SER A 67 -16.01 -19.22 -18.87
CA SER A 67 -15.80 -20.66 -18.64
C SER A 67 -14.72 -21.28 -19.54
N GLN A 68 -14.43 -20.71 -20.71
CA GLN A 68 -13.40 -21.23 -21.64
C GLN A 68 -12.01 -20.68 -21.35
N ALA A 69 -11.89 -19.58 -20.60
CA ALA A 69 -10.60 -19.06 -20.10
C ALA A 69 -9.92 -19.97 -19.06
N LYS A 70 -10.53 -21.10 -18.68
CA LYS A 70 -10.03 -22.04 -17.67
C LYS A 70 -8.97 -23.04 -18.12
N LYS A 71 -8.45 -22.96 -19.34
CA LYS A 71 -7.39 -23.85 -19.82
C LYS A 71 -6.24 -23.11 -20.48
N LYS A 72 -5.52 -22.31 -19.70
CA LYS A 72 -4.08 -22.11 -19.87
C LYS A 72 -3.50 -21.93 -18.46
N ASP A 73 -2.97 -23.02 -17.93
CA ASP A 73 -2.08 -23.08 -16.79
C ASP A 73 -0.69 -22.48 -17.17
N GLU A 74 -0.69 -21.28 -17.67
CA GLU A 74 0.46 -20.41 -17.60
C GLU A 74 0.18 -19.48 -16.42
N ARG A 75 0.89 -19.68 -15.32
CA ARG A 75 1.01 -18.69 -14.25
C ARG A 75 1.45 -17.39 -14.91
N THR A 76 0.48 -16.56 -15.30
CA THR A 76 0.74 -15.27 -15.92
C THR A 76 1.58 -14.51 -14.90
N ALA A 77 2.81 -14.19 -15.26
CA ALA A 77 3.65 -13.35 -14.42
C ALA A 77 2.83 -12.11 -14.06
N LEU A 78 2.93 -11.66 -12.80
CA LEU A 78 2.34 -10.38 -12.39
C LEU A 78 2.68 -9.37 -13.48
N LYS A 79 1.67 -8.84 -14.18
CA LYS A 79 1.86 -7.65 -14.99
C LYS A 79 2.12 -6.52 -14.01
N VAL A 80 3.38 -6.42 -13.61
CA VAL A 80 3.89 -5.20 -12.99
C VAL A 80 3.63 -4.12 -14.03
N PRO A 81 2.86 -3.06 -13.71
CA PRO A 81 2.79 -1.92 -14.61
C PRO A 81 4.23 -1.57 -14.92
N SER A 82 4.65 -1.76 -16.16
CA SER A 82 6.01 -1.52 -16.56
C SER A 82 6.30 -0.05 -16.25
N SER A 83 7.04 0.21 -15.19
CA SER A 83 7.75 1.47 -15.10
C SER A 83 8.59 1.48 -16.38
N ARG A 84 8.14 2.27 -17.35
CA ARG A 84 8.87 2.46 -18.61
C ARG A 84 10.29 2.76 -18.21
N GLU A 85 11.17 1.77 -18.42
CA GLU A 85 12.61 1.81 -18.26
C GLU A 85 13.06 2.62 -17.04
N SER A 86 13.35 1.93 -15.93
CA SER A 86 14.09 2.56 -14.82
C SER A 86 15.29 3.27 -15.44
N PRO A 87 15.47 4.57 -15.24
CA PRO A 87 16.58 5.31 -15.84
C PRO A 87 17.87 4.83 -15.18
N ILE A 88 18.43 3.74 -15.71
CA ILE A 88 19.76 3.29 -15.32
C ILE A 88 20.73 4.29 -15.93
N VAL A 89 21.05 5.29 -15.13
CA VAL A 89 22.05 6.29 -15.50
C VAL A 89 23.37 5.88 -14.85
N ASP A 90 24.41 5.71 -15.65
CA ASP A 90 25.75 5.47 -15.12
C ASP A 90 26.25 6.70 -14.35
N LYS A 91 27.16 6.46 -13.41
CA LYS A 91 27.72 7.52 -12.53
C LYS A 91 28.36 8.66 -13.33
N ASP A 92 29.06 8.36 -14.41
CA ASP A 92 29.74 9.39 -15.21
C ASP A 92 28.73 10.23 -16.01
N LYS A 93 27.66 9.60 -16.49
CA LYS A 93 26.56 10.31 -17.12
C LYS A 93 25.79 11.19 -16.10
N LEU A 94 25.61 10.72 -14.87
CA LEU A 94 24.99 11.53 -13.80
C LEU A 94 25.83 12.79 -13.51
N LYS A 95 27.16 12.66 -13.40
CA LYS A 95 28.06 13.78 -13.18
C LYS A 95 27.95 14.82 -14.31
N GLN A 96 27.96 14.35 -15.56
CA GLN A 96 27.80 15.20 -16.72
C GLN A 96 26.47 15.95 -16.67
N MET A 97 25.35 15.23 -16.45
CA MET A 97 24.02 15.82 -16.35
C MET A 97 23.89 16.82 -15.20
N GLN A 98 24.54 16.57 -14.03
CA GLN A 98 24.54 17.51 -12.91
C GLN A 98 25.34 18.78 -13.24
N ARG A 99 26.43 18.70 -14.00
CA ARG A 99 27.25 19.86 -14.39
C ARG A 99 26.58 20.70 -15.48
N GLU A 100 25.87 20.05 -16.40
CA GLU A 100 25.14 20.71 -17.49
C GLU A 100 23.83 21.36 -17.04
N ASP A 101 23.26 20.94 -15.91
CA ASP A 101 21.98 21.44 -15.41
C ASP A 101 22.13 22.84 -14.79
N GLU A 102 21.53 23.82 -15.42
CA GLU A 102 21.53 25.22 -14.98
C GLU A 102 20.87 25.39 -13.59
N SER A 103 19.86 24.58 -13.28
CA SER A 103 19.17 24.62 -11.98
C SER A 103 20.07 24.23 -10.81
N LEU A 104 21.13 23.48 -11.07
CA LEU A 104 22.10 23.01 -10.08
C LEU A 104 23.34 23.89 -9.96
N ARG A 105 23.60 24.75 -10.94
CA ARG A 105 24.81 25.58 -11.02
C ARG A 105 25.11 26.37 -9.74
N LYS A 106 24.10 26.93 -9.11
CA LYS A 106 24.21 27.71 -7.86
C LYS A 106 24.62 26.91 -6.62
N TYR A 107 24.66 25.58 -6.69
CA TYR A 107 25.02 24.73 -5.55
C TYR A 107 26.43 24.17 -5.63
N TRP A 108 27.11 24.31 -6.77
CA TRP A 108 28.50 23.86 -6.93
C TRP A 108 29.52 24.74 -6.21
N ASP A 109 29.25 26.06 -6.13
CA ASP A 109 30.15 27.03 -5.54
C ASP A 109 29.75 27.47 -4.15
N ARG A 110 28.86 26.68 -3.45
CA ARG A 110 28.37 27.02 -2.14
C ARG A 110 29.08 26.22 -1.05
N ASP A 111 30.03 26.88 -0.38
CA ASP A 111 30.66 26.36 0.85
C ASP A 111 29.87 26.74 2.13
N ASP A 112 28.81 27.54 2.01
CA ASP A 112 28.07 28.05 3.16
C ASP A 112 27.07 27.01 3.73
N VAL A 113 27.11 26.81 5.05
CA VAL A 113 26.08 26.05 5.79
C VAL A 113 24.84 26.94 5.97
N LEU A 114 23.75 26.58 5.30
CA LEU A 114 22.48 27.28 5.47
C LEU A 114 21.75 26.75 6.70
N VAL A 115 21.61 27.56 7.74
CA VAL A 115 20.80 27.23 8.90
C VAL A 115 19.36 27.70 8.65
N LYS A 116 18.42 26.76 8.45
CA LYS A 116 16.97 27.04 8.36
C LYS A 116 16.28 26.38 9.52
N VAL A 117 15.55 27.15 10.32
CA VAL A 117 14.64 26.71 11.40
C VAL A 117 14.96 25.28 11.90
N GLN A 118 16.01 25.13 12.72
CA GLN A 118 16.48 23.87 13.31
C GLN A 118 17.11 22.85 12.34
N ALA A 119 17.35 23.19 11.08
CA ALA A 119 18.03 22.31 10.11
C ALA A 119 19.30 22.96 9.58
N GLU A 120 20.39 22.20 9.55
CA GLU A 120 21.63 22.55 8.89
C GLU A 120 21.63 21.94 7.47
N ILE A 121 21.90 22.75 6.47
CA ILE A 121 21.93 22.32 5.08
C ILE A 121 23.28 22.74 4.49
N SER A 122 24.03 21.81 3.95
CA SER A 122 25.25 22.04 3.20
C SER A 122 25.25 21.26 1.88
N PHE A 123 26.12 21.65 0.99
CA PHE A 123 26.30 20.97 -0.30
C PHE A 123 27.75 20.52 -0.39
N GLU A 124 27.97 19.31 -0.89
CA GLU A 124 29.31 18.78 -1.08
C GLU A 124 29.44 18.06 -2.42
N GLU A 125 30.59 18.19 -3.06
CA GLU A 125 30.98 17.34 -4.16
C GLU A 125 31.79 16.16 -3.62
N LYS A 126 31.35 14.93 -3.93
CA LYS A 126 32.10 13.74 -3.60
C LYS A 126 32.24 12.83 -4.80
N ARG A 127 33.47 12.59 -5.21
CA ARG A 127 33.80 11.77 -6.39
C ARG A 127 33.11 12.28 -7.69
N GLY A 128 32.96 13.59 -7.83
CA GLY A 128 32.34 14.25 -8.98
C GLY A 128 30.81 14.33 -8.96
N VAL A 129 30.15 13.82 -7.92
CA VAL A 129 28.69 13.89 -7.74
C VAL A 129 28.35 14.93 -6.69
N LEU A 130 27.38 15.76 -6.98
CA LEU A 130 26.86 16.80 -6.08
C LEU A 130 25.79 16.22 -5.14
N TYR A 131 25.99 16.44 -3.84
CA TYR A 131 25.09 16.02 -2.78
C TYR A 131 24.62 17.21 -1.95
N ARG A 132 23.42 17.05 -1.37
CA ARG A 132 22.92 17.86 -0.26
C ARG A 132 23.06 17.07 1.02
N LEU A 133 23.68 17.66 2.04
CA LEU A 133 23.67 17.17 3.40
C LEU A 133 22.57 17.92 4.18
N TYR A 134 21.64 17.17 4.72
CA TYR A 134 20.53 17.69 5.50
C TYR A 134 20.59 17.12 6.91
N LYS A 135 20.82 17.96 7.92
CA LYS A 135 20.88 17.57 9.31
C LYS A 135 19.77 18.27 10.08
N HIS A 136 18.92 17.50 10.71
CA HIS A 136 17.83 18.01 11.53
C HIS A 136 17.73 17.16 12.80
N PRO A 137 17.57 17.78 14.01
CA PRO A 137 17.59 17.05 15.29
C PRO A 137 16.60 15.89 15.39
N TYR A 138 15.50 15.96 14.64
CA TYR A 138 14.39 14.99 14.68
C TYR A 138 14.28 14.12 13.43
N VAL A 139 15.25 14.19 12.55
CA VAL A 139 15.29 13.38 11.33
C VAL A 139 16.55 12.54 11.36
N ASN A 140 16.45 11.27 11.09
CA ASN A 140 17.58 10.32 11.06
C ASN A 140 18.42 10.35 12.37
N GLY A 141 17.75 10.52 13.55
CA GLY A 141 18.44 10.57 14.83
C GLY A 141 19.47 11.71 14.95
N GLY A 142 19.27 12.82 14.23
CA GLY A 142 20.19 13.96 14.21
C GLY A 142 21.44 13.75 13.33
N LYS A 143 21.58 12.58 12.68
CA LYS A 143 22.65 12.32 11.71
C LYS A 143 22.36 13.03 10.37
N PRO A 144 23.39 13.52 9.66
CA PRO A 144 23.18 14.16 8.37
C PRO A 144 22.65 13.15 7.35
N LEU A 145 21.55 13.51 6.70
CA LEU A 145 20.99 12.76 5.59
C LEU A 145 21.66 13.21 4.28
N LYS A 146 22.34 12.30 3.60
CA LYS A 146 23.02 12.56 2.35
C LYS A 146 22.09 12.28 1.17
N GLN A 147 21.74 13.32 0.43
CA GLN A 147 20.81 13.28 -0.70
C GLN A 147 21.55 13.64 -2.01
N VAL A 148 21.33 12.85 -3.06
CA VAL A 148 21.86 13.18 -4.39
C VAL A 148 21.06 14.35 -4.96
N MET A 149 21.76 15.38 -5.48
CA MET A 149 21.14 16.48 -6.20
C MET A 149 20.70 15.99 -7.58
N VAL A 150 19.40 16.16 -7.90
CA VAL A 150 18.81 15.57 -9.11
C VAL A 150 18.70 16.61 -10.23
N PRO A 151 19.31 16.36 -11.40
CA PRO A 151 19.12 17.14 -12.61
C PRO A 151 17.65 17.11 -13.09
N GLU A 152 17.21 18.14 -13.77
CA GLU A 152 15.83 18.31 -14.21
C GLU A 152 15.30 17.11 -15.02
N ASN A 153 16.09 16.61 -15.94
CA ASN A 153 15.74 15.47 -16.81
C ASN A 153 15.47 14.16 -16.05
N LEU A 154 16.00 14.02 -14.84
CA LEU A 154 15.87 12.81 -14.02
C LEU A 154 14.78 12.91 -12.94
N ARG A 155 14.15 14.08 -12.74
CA ARG A 155 13.12 14.29 -11.70
C ARG A 155 11.86 13.45 -11.97
N ARG A 156 11.37 13.47 -13.22
CA ARG A 156 10.18 12.71 -13.61
C ARG A 156 10.36 11.20 -13.46
N PRO A 157 11.42 10.58 -13.98
CA PRO A 157 11.71 9.17 -13.76
C PRO A 157 11.76 8.76 -12.28
N ILE A 158 12.36 9.58 -11.41
CA ILE A 158 12.38 9.32 -9.96
C ILE A 158 10.97 9.33 -9.39
N MET A 159 10.13 10.29 -9.77
CA MET A 159 8.74 10.35 -9.32
C MET A 159 7.93 9.15 -9.80
N GLU A 160 8.17 8.66 -11.01
CA GLU A 160 7.57 7.43 -11.55
C GLU A 160 7.96 6.19 -10.72
N VAL A 161 9.24 6.04 -10.37
CA VAL A 161 9.71 4.95 -9.50
C VAL A 161 9.13 5.06 -8.09
N ALA A 162 9.10 6.26 -7.52
CA ALA A 162 8.67 6.46 -6.13
C ALA A 162 7.16 6.35 -5.92
N HIS A 163 6.35 6.70 -6.94
CA HIS A 163 4.88 6.74 -6.87
C HIS A 163 4.23 5.64 -7.69
N GLY A 164 4.59 5.53 -8.99
CA GLY A 164 3.89 4.69 -9.97
C GLY A 164 4.36 3.24 -10.01
N SER A 165 5.52 2.89 -9.42
CA SER A 165 5.97 1.50 -9.37
C SER A 165 5.09 0.68 -8.42
N ILE A 166 5.09 -0.65 -8.56
CA ILE A 166 4.38 -1.56 -7.64
C ILE A 166 4.82 -1.35 -6.19
N MET A 167 6.11 -1.09 -5.98
CA MET A 167 6.70 -0.78 -4.67
C MET A 167 6.53 0.71 -4.28
N GLY A 168 6.06 1.55 -5.19
CA GLY A 168 5.62 2.93 -4.93
C GLY A 168 4.23 2.98 -4.33
N GLY A 169 3.36 2.04 -4.72
CA GLY A 169 2.04 1.81 -4.13
C GLY A 169 1.07 2.99 -4.29
N HIS A 170 1.32 3.91 -5.21
CA HIS A 170 0.52 5.12 -5.43
C HIS A 170 0.17 5.88 -4.14
N MET A 171 1.13 5.98 -3.23
CA MET A 171 0.93 6.70 -1.97
C MET A 171 0.68 8.19 -2.20
N GLY A 172 0.06 8.86 -1.21
CA GLY A 172 -0.23 10.29 -1.27
C GLY A 172 1.03 11.16 -1.33
N ILE A 173 0.84 12.45 -1.66
CA ILE A 173 1.90 13.44 -1.92
C ILE A 173 2.99 13.43 -0.84
N LYS A 174 2.61 13.46 0.46
CA LYS A 174 3.57 13.51 1.57
C LYS A 174 4.47 12.28 1.57
N LYS A 175 3.89 11.08 1.55
CA LYS A 175 4.66 9.81 1.57
C LYS A 175 5.54 9.63 0.34
N THR A 176 5.07 10.03 -0.84
CA THR A 176 5.89 10.02 -2.06
C THR A 176 7.07 11.00 -1.94
N THR A 177 6.83 12.20 -1.39
CA THR A 177 7.89 13.18 -1.13
C THR A 177 8.92 12.65 -0.14
N ASP A 178 8.47 12.10 0.99
CA ASP A 178 9.34 11.54 2.04
C ASP A 178 10.22 10.40 1.48
N LYS A 179 9.61 9.53 0.66
CA LYS A 179 10.31 8.44 -0.02
C LYS A 179 11.40 8.93 -0.96
N ILE A 180 11.15 9.98 -1.74
CA ILE A 180 12.17 10.57 -2.62
C ILE A 180 13.25 11.26 -1.78
N GLN A 181 12.86 12.04 -0.76
CA GLN A 181 13.80 12.81 0.05
C GLN A 181 14.71 11.94 0.91
N SER A 182 14.40 10.67 1.12
CA SER A 182 15.33 9.75 1.78
C SER A 182 16.64 9.54 1.01
N ALA A 183 16.65 9.76 -0.32
CA ALA A 183 17.81 9.49 -1.18
C ALA A 183 18.16 10.65 -2.12
N PHE A 184 17.20 11.46 -2.54
CA PHE A 184 17.30 12.45 -3.59
C PHE A 184 16.78 13.82 -3.16
N TYR A 185 17.28 14.87 -3.78
CA TYR A 185 16.77 16.21 -3.56
C TYR A 185 16.91 17.10 -4.81
N TRP A 186 15.95 17.98 -5.00
CA TRP A 186 16.01 19.13 -5.89
C TRP A 186 15.15 20.26 -5.36
N SER A 187 15.44 21.49 -5.78
CA SER A 187 14.65 22.67 -5.37
C SER A 187 13.26 22.59 -6.00
N GLY A 188 12.21 22.75 -5.17
CA GLY A 188 10.83 22.66 -5.63
C GLY A 188 10.23 21.25 -5.62
N ILE A 189 10.95 20.24 -5.12
CA ILE A 189 10.49 18.82 -5.06
C ILE A 189 9.05 18.65 -4.59
N HIS A 190 8.61 19.36 -3.55
CA HIS A 190 7.25 19.26 -3.03
C HIS A 190 6.19 19.70 -4.06
N GLY A 191 6.48 20.78 -4.80
CA GLY A 191 5.61 21.26 -5.88
C GLY A 191 5.51 20.28 -7.04
N ASP A 192 6.67 19.71 -7.43
CA ASP A 192 6.74 18.76 -8.55
C ASP A 192 6.01 17.46 -8.20
N VAL A 193 6.26 16.89 -7.01
CA VAL A 193 5.57 15.71 -6.53
C VAL A 193 4.07 15.97 -6.38
N THR A 194 3.68 17.17 -5.93
CA THR A 194 2.25 17.53 -5.83
C THR A 194 1.58 17.53 -7.20
N ARG A 195 2.21 18.15 -8.20
CA ARG A 195 1.69 18.14 -9.58
C ARG A 195 1.63 16.73 -10.14
N PHE A 196 2.70 15.96 -9.96
CA PHE A 196 2.79 14.58 -10.44
C PHE A 196 1.72 13.67 -9.84
N CYS A 197 1.55 13.66 -8.51
CA CYS A 197 0.54 12.84 -7.85
C CYS A 197 -0.89 13.26 -8.21
N LYS A 198 -1.13 14.58 -8.36
CA LYS A 198 -2.45 15.10 -8.79
C LYS A 198 -2.79 14.77 -10.24
N SER A 199 -1.79 14.64 -11.13
CA SER A 199 -1.97 14.27 -12.53
C SER A 199 -1.91 12.76 -12.79
N CYS A 200 -1.72 11.93 -11.75
CA CYS A 200 -1.68 10.48 -11.92
C CYS A 200 -3.07 9.93 -12.26
N ASP A 201 -3.25 9.41 -13.48
CA ASP A 201 -4.52 8.90 -13.99
C ASP A 201 -5.12 7.81 -13.10
N VAL A 202 -4.27 6.92 -12.60
CA VAL A 202 -4.68 5.82 -11.73
C VAL A 202 -5.22 6.37 -10.40
N CYS A 203 -4.51 7.31 -9.78
CA CYS A 203 -4.96 7.94 -8.54
C CYS A 203 -6.25 8.75 -8.73
N GLN A 204 -6.38 9.48 -9.86
CA GLN A 204 -7.59 10.27 -10.13
C GLN A 204 -8.84 9.40 -10.29
N LYS A 205 -8.70 8.21 -10.86
CA LYS A 205 -9.82 7.27 -11.05
C LYS A 205 -10.23 6.55 -9.76
N THR A 206 -9.31 6.43 -8.79
CA THR A 206 -9.49 5.52 -7.64
C THR A 206 -9.64 6.23 -6.30
N VAL A 207 -9.15 7.48 -6.15
CA VAL A 207 -9.22 8.22 -4.88
C VAL A 207 -10.57 8.93 -4.75
N ASN A 208 -11.30 8.66 -3.66
CA ASN A 208 -12.53 9.36 -3.34
C ASN A 208 -12.24 10.83 -2.99
N LYS A 209 -12.91 11.75 -3.69
CA LYS A 209 -12.84 13.19 -3.39
C LYS A 209 -13.89 13.51 -2.32
N GLY A 210 -13.46 13.60 -1.07
CA GLY A 210 -14.32 14.02 0.03
C GLY A 210 -13.50 14.40 1.27
N SER A 211 -13.90 15.47 1.94
CA SER A 211 -13.35 15.88 3.24
C SER A 211 -14.32 15.47 4.32
N VAL A 212 -13.91 14.55 5.19
CA VAL A 212 -14.66 14.21 6.40
C VAL A 212 -14.07 15.03 7.56
N PRO A 213 -14.89 15.71 8.39
CA PRO A 213 -14.41 16.39 9.58
C PRO A 213 -13.68 15.42 10.51
N LYS A 214 -12.46 15.77 10.92
CA LYS A 214 -11.69 14.94 11.85
C LYS A 214 -12.17 15.19 13.26
N VAL A 215 -12.69 14.17 13.91
CA VAL A 215 -12.97 14.18 15.36
C VAL A 215 -11.63 14.07 16.11
N PRO A 216 -11.40 14.84 17.20
CA PRO A 216 -10.20 14.72 18.01
C PRO A 216 -10.08 13.31 18.58
N LEU A 217 -8.93 12.69 18.41
CA LEU A 217 -8.64 11.35 18.94
C LEU A 217 -8.22 11.46 20.40
N GLU A 218 -8.79 10.60 21.25
CA GLU A 218 -8.35 10.47 22.65
C GLU A 218 -6.92 9.92 22.72
N LYS A 219 -6.17 10.33 23.75
CA LYS A 219 -4.76 9.95 23.90
C LYS A 219 -4.65 8.48 24.29
N MET A 220 -4.16 7.66 23.39
CA MET A 220 -3.80 6.29 23.72
C MET A 220 -2.50 6.22 24.55
N PRO A 221 -2.39 5.28 25.51
CA PRO A 221 -1.16 5.09 26.27
C PRO A 221 0.00 4.76 25.33
N LEU A 222 1.16 5.35 25.58
CA LEU A 222 2.41 5.06 24.89
C LEU A 222 2.83 3.61 25.18
N ILE A 223 3.01 2.86 24.12
CA ILE A 223 3.60 1.52 24.19
C ILE A 223 5.03 1.65 23.68
N ASP A 224 5.96 1.42 24.56
CA ASP A 224 7.40 1.68 24.41
C ASP A 224 8.18 0.53 23.78
N LYS A 225 7.60 -0.69 23.77
CA LYS A 225 8.26 -1.89 23.25
C LYS A 225 7.61 -2.38 21.96
N PRO A 226 8.39 -2.68 20.91
CA PRO A 226 7.90 -3.37 19.73
C PRO A 226 7.22 -4.68 20.09
N PHE A 227 6.12 -5.00 19.43
CA PHE A 227 5.33 -6.22 19.62
C PHE A 227 4.80 -6.48 21.03
N LYS A 228 4.81 -5.49 21.93
CA LYS A 228 4.16 -5.63 23.23
C LYS A 228 2.64 -5.73 23.08
N ARG A 229 2.05 -4.87 22.26
CA ARG A 229 0.62 -4.89 21.93
C ARG A 229 0.41 -4.78 20.44
N VAL A 230 -0.33 -5.74 19.89
CA VAL A 230 -0.74 -5.75 18.50
C VAL A 230 -2.26 -5.63 18.38
N ALA A 231 -2.73 -4.93 17.36
CA ALA A 231 -4.13 -4.91 16.98
C ALA A 231 -4.36 -5.83 15.80
N ILE A 232 -5.42 -6.62 15.83
CA ILE A 232 -5.83 -7.51 14.74
C ILE A 232 -7.23 -7.15 14.26
N ASP A 233 -7.47 -7.35 12.96
CA ASP A 233 -8.76 -7.10 12.34
C ASP A 233 -8.94 -7.96 11.09
N LEU A 234 -10.19 -8.14 10.66
CA LEU A 234 -10.55 -8.87 9.44
C LEU A 234 -11.19 -7.96 8.42
N VAL A 235 -10.59 -7.91 7.26
CA VAL A 235 -11.08 -7.14 6.11
C VAL A 235 -11.77 -8.07 5.14
N GLY A 236 -13.03 -7.83 4.82
CA GLY A 236 -13.78 -8.60 3.82
C GLY A 236 -15.28 -8.67 4.11
N PRO A 237 -16.03 -9.42 3.30
CA PRO A 237 -15.57 -10.17 2.13
C PRO A 237 -15.17 -9.27 0.96
N ILE A 238 -14.04 -9.59 0.31
CA ILE A 238 -13.54 -8.88 -0.87
C ILE A 238 -14.19 -9.47 -2.13
N SER A 239 -14.69 -8.60 -2.98
CA SER A 239 -15.28 -8.97 -4.26
C SER A 239 -14.53 -8.27 -5.40
N PRO A 240 -14.14 -9.02 -6.46
CA PRO A 240 -14.26 -10.46 -6.64
C PRO A 240 -13.30 -11.25 -5.74
N PRO A 241 -13.61 -12.53 -5.45
CA PRO A 241 -12.66 -13.44 -4.80
C PRO A 241 -11.37 -13.56 -5.61
N SER A 242 -10.25 -13.84 -4.94
CA SER A 242 -8.99 -14.08 -5.66
C SER A 242 -9.06 -15.34 -6.53
N GLU A 243 -8.13 -15.50 -7.46
CA GLU A 243 -7.99 -16.72 -8.28
C GLU A 243 -7.81 -17.99 -7.41
N GLU A 244 -7.18 -17.84 -6.26
CA GLU A 244 -6.97 -18.92 -5.29
C GLU A 244 -8.15 -19.10 -4.30
N GLY A 245 -9.21 -18.29 -4.45
CA GLY A 245 -10.43 -18.37 -3.63
C GLY A 245 -10.38 -17.57 -2.33
N HIS A 246 -9.38 -16.71 -2.14
CA HIS A 246 -9.35 -15.83 -0.97
C HIS A 246 -10.45 -14.78 -1.06
N ARG A 247 -11.07 -14.49 0.09
CA ARG A 247 -12.16 -13.50 0.22
C ARG A 247 -11.93 -12.52 1.37
N TYR A 248 -10.99 -12.80 2.25
CA TYR A 248 -10.74 -12.01 3.44
C TYR A 248 -9.25 -11.73 3.58
N ILE A 249 -8.91 -10.73 4.38
CA ILE A 249 -7.53 -10.43 4.78
C ILE A 249 -7.52 -10.28 6.28
N LEU A 250 -6.72 -11.10 6.96
CA LEU A 250 -6.36 -10.86 8.34
C LEU A 250 -5.28 -9.77 8.35
N THR A 251 -5.49 -8.73 9.13
CA THR A 251 -4.53 -7.65 9.33
C THR A 251 -4.08 -7.60 10.77
N LEU A 252 -2.80 -7.34 10.97
CA LEU A 252 -2.18 -7.13 12.26
C LEU A 252 -1.33 -5.86 12.20
N VAL A 253 -1.41 -5.01 13.22
CA VAL A 253 -0.59 -3.80 13.30
C VAL A 253 -0.02 -3.66 14.71
N ASP A 254 1.29 -3.51 14.81
CA ASP A 254 1.94 -3.24 16.09
C ASP A 254 1.70 -1.79 16.55
N PHE A 255 1.34 -1.62 17.82
CA PHE A 255 1.05 -0.31 18.40
C PHE A 255 2.28 0.59 18.54
N SER A 256 3.45 0.02 18.79
CA SER A 256 4.69 0.78 18.97
C SER A 256 5.25 1.24 17.63
N THR A 257 5.55 0.32 16.75
CA THR A 257 6.27 0.57 15.50
C THR A 257 5.37 0.93 14.31
N ARG A 258 4.06 0.70 14.42
CA ARG A 258 3.12 0.77 13.29
C ARG A 258 3.40 -0.26 12.20
N TYR A 259 4.17 -1.29 12.52
CA TYR A 259 4.52 -2.34 11.59
C TYR A 259 3.29 -3.20 11.27
N PRO A 260 2.87 -3.28 10.01
CA PRO A 260 1.70 -4.06 9.62
C PRO A 260 2.10 -5.44 9.10
N GLU A 261 1.25 -6.43 9.37
CA GLU A 261 1.18 -7.70 8.66
C GLU A 261 -0.21 -7.88 8.04
N ALA A 262 -0.29 -8.65 6.95
CA ALA A 262 -1.56 -8.97 6.33
C ALA A 262 -1.47 -10.33 5.62
N VAL A 263 -2.46 -11.19 5.87
CA VAL A 263 -2.53 -12.54 5.30
C VAL A 263 -3.87 -12.74 4.60
N PRO A 264 -3.89 -13.14 3.32
CA PRO A 264 -5.14 -13.44 2.61
C PRO A 264 -5.74 -14.75 3.11
N LEU A 265 -7.03 -14.75 3.42
CA LEU A 265 -7.76 -15.91 3.93
C LEU A 265 -8.91 -16.29 2.99
N LYS A 266 -9.16 -17.60 2.86
CA LYS A 266 -10.31 -18.14 2.11
C LYS A 266 -11.57 -18.10 2.96
N LYS A 267 -11.43 -18.37 4.24
CA LYS A 267 -12.49 -18.43 5.26
C LYS A 267 -12.07 -17.65 6.49
N ILE A 268 -13.02 -17.35 7.36
CA ILE A 268 -12.81 -16.66 8.63
C ILE A 268 -13.20 -17.54 9.83
N ASP A 269 -13.10 -18.88 9.66
CA ASP A 269 -13.21 -19.77 10.80
C ASP A 269 -12.03 -19.58 11.76
N THR A 270 -12.24 -19.92 13.02
CA THR A 270 -11.27 -19.66 14.09
C THR A 270 -9.94 -20.37 13.86
N GLU A 271 -9.97 -21.59 13.32
CA GLU A 271 -8.79 -22.40 13.05
C GLU A 271 -7.90 -21.70 12.00
N THR A 272 -8.47 -21.28 10.87
CA THR A 272 -7.74 -20.56 9.81
C THR A 272 -7.14 -19.25 10.32
N VAL A 273 -7.89 -18.51 11.16
CA VAL A 273 -7.38 -17.26 11.76
C VAL A 273 -6.25 -17.57 12.75
N ALA A 274 -6.38 -18.59 13.58
CA ALA A 274 -5.36 -18.99 14.54
C ALA A 274 -4.07 -19.45 13.85
N GLU A 275 -4.17 -20.26 12.81
CA GLU A 275 -3.02 -20.69 12.00
C GLU A 275 -2.30 -19.48 11.37
N ALA A 276 -3.04 -18.54 10.80
CA ALA A 276 -2.44 -17.34 10.21
C ALA A 276 -1.74 -16.46 11.27
N LEU A 277 -2.30 -16.37 12.48
CA LEU A 277 -1.65 -15.64 13.58
C LEU A 277 -0.38 -16.36 14.06
N VAL A 278 -0.42 -17.68 14.21
CA VAL A 278 0.77 -18.49 14.58
C VAL A 278 1.88 -18.34 13.52
N ASP A 279 1.52 -18.33 12.24
CA ASP A 279 2.49 -18.09 11.15
C ASP A 279 3.14 -16.69 11.27
N ILE A 280 2.37 -15.64 11.55
CA ILE A 280 2.92 -14.30 11.78
C ILE A 280 3.83 -14.29 13.01
N PHE A 281 3.39 -14.87 14.12
CA PHE A 281 4.14 -14.88 15.38
C PHE A 281 5.42 -15.69 15.30
N SER A 282 5.45 -16.76 14.51
CA SER A 282 6.66 -17.56 14.29
C SER A 282 7.80 -16.76 13.65
N ARG A 283 7.46 -15.72 12.88
CA ARG A 283 8.42 -14.84 12.18
C ARG A 283 8.81 -13.59 12.98
N LEU A 284 7.89 -13.07 13.80
CA LEU A 284 8.03 -11.76 14.45
C LEU A 284 8.17 -11.84 15.97
N GLY A 285 7.88 -13.01 16.55
CA GLY A 285 7.79 -13.20 18.00
C GLY A 285 6.36 -13.08 18.53
N LEU A 286 6.16 -13.57 19.77
CA LEU A 286 4.85 -13.55 20.44
C LEU A 286 4.61 -12.17 21.07
N PRO A 287 3.44 -11.53 20.84
CA PRO A 287 3.06 -10.32 21.54
C PRO A 287 2.66 -10.62 23.00
N GLU A 288 2.78 -9.63 23.87
CA GLU A 288 2.23 -9.74 25.23
C GLU A 288 0.71 -9.58 25.24
N GLU A 289 0.17 -8.72 24.36
CA GLU A 289 -1.26 -8.38 24.31
C GLU A 289 -1.75 -8.31 22.85
N ILE A 290 -2.93 -8.88 22.61
CA ILE A 290 -3.67 -8.77 21.34
C ILE A 290 -4.95 -7.99 21.58
N LEU A 291 -5.17 -6.94 20.81
CA LEU A 291 -6.41 -6.17 20.76
C LEU A 291 -7.21 -6.57 19.51
N SER A 292 -8.45 -6.98 19.70
CA SER A 292 -9.39 -7.29 18.62
C SER A 292 -10.75 -6.66 18.86
N ASP A 293 -11.59 -6.65 17.83
CA ASP A 293 -13.01 -6.42 18.00
C ASP A 293 -13.71 -7.64 18.65
N LEU A 294 -15.03 -7.57 18.81
CA LEU A 294 -15.87 -8.65 19.36
C LEU A 294 -16.32 -9.66 18.27
N GLY A 295 -15.61 -9.74 17.15
CA GLY A 295 -15.90 -10.74 16.12
C GLY A 295 -15.90 -12.16 16.69
N THR A 296 -16.85 -12.99 16.27
CA THR A 296 -17.04 -14.36 16.78
C THR A 296 -15.79 -15.22 16.67
N GLN A 297 -15.01 -15.02 15.61
CA GLN A 297 -13.73 -15.72 15.36
C GLN A 297 -12.64 -15.36 16.38
N PHE A 298 -12.69 -14.15 16.98
CA PHE A 298 -11.73 -13.72 17.99
C PHE A 298 -12.17 -14.02 19.42
N VAL A 299 -13.47 -14.17 19.65
CA VAL A 299 -14.05 -14.42 21.00
C VAL A 299 -14.30 -15.91 21.25
N SER A 300 -14.05 -16.77 20.27
CA SER A 300 -14.28 -18.22 20.37
C SER A 300 -13.39 -18.88 21.42
N ASP A 301 -13.84 -20.04 21.94
CA ASP A 301 -13.09 -20.81 22.92
C ASP A 301 -11.76 -21.32 22.37
N CYS A 302 -11.71 -21.69 21.08
CA CYS A 302 -10.46 -22.07 20.41
C CYS A 302 -9.44 -20.93 20.41
N MET A 303 -9.85 -19.69 20.08
CA MET A 303 -8.95 -18.55 20.11
C MET A 303 -8.49 -18.21 21.52
N ARG A 304 -9.37 -18.33 22.52
CA ARG A 304 -9.00 -18.15 23.93
C ARG A 304 -7.97 -19.18 24.37
N GLU A 305 -8.13 -20.44 23.94
CA GLU A 305 -7.17 -21.49 24.25
C GLU A 305 -5.81 -21.27 23.57
N VAL A 306 -5.80 -20.86 22.30
CA VAL A 306 -4.56 -20.51 21.58
C VAL A 306 -3.83 -19.36 22.28
N THR A 307 -4.53 -18.30 22.64
CA THR A 307 -3.93 -17.15 23.34
C THR A 307 -3.46 -17.53 24.75
N ARG A 308 -4.18 -18.40 25.46
CA ARG A 308 -3.78 -18.95 26.77
C ARG A 308 -2.50 -19.78 26.68
N LEU A 309 -2.42 -20.69 25.72
CA LEU A 309 -1.25 -21.55 25.50
C LEU A 309 -0.01 -20.72 25.13
N LEU A 310 -0.18 -19.67 24.36
CA LEU A 310 0.89 -18.76 23.97
C LEU A 310 1.20 -17.69 25.03
N SER A 311 0.50 -17.70 26.17
CA SER A 311 0.62 -16.70 27.26
C SER A 311 0.38 -15.26 26.78
N ILE A 312 -0.55 -15.08 25.83
CA ILE A 312 -0.91 -13.79 25.26
C ILE A 312 -2.20 -13.29 25.93
N LYS A 313 -2.20 -12.06 26.41
CA LYS A 313 -3.39 -11.43 26.98
C LYS A 313 -4.30 -10.90 25.87
N GLN A 314 -5.49 -11.42 25.76
CA GLN A 314 -6.49 -10.92 24.82
C GLN A 314 -7.23 -9.71 25.41
N LEU A 315 -7.26 -8.62 24.65
CA LEU A 315 -8.03 -7.40 24.92
C LEU A 315 -9.10 -7.26 23.84
N THR A 316 -10.33 -6.94 24.25
CA THR A 316 -11.44 -6.69 23.33
C THR A 316 -11.88 -5.24 23.42
N THR A 317 -12.23 -4.65 22.28
CA THR A 317 -12.82 -3.32 22.25
C THR A 317 -14.26 -3.38 22.74
N THR A 318 -14.69 -2.40 23.53
CA THR A 318 -16.11 -2.29 23.90
C THR A 318 -16.92 -1.79 22.72
N PRO A 319 -18.21 -2.20 22.57
CA PRO A 319 -19.05 -1.83 21.43
C PRO A 319 -19.21 -0.32 21.21
N TYR A 320 -18.97 0.49 22.26
CA TYR A 320 -19.15 1.95 22.24
C TYR A 320 -17.84 2.75 22.12
N HIS A 321 -16.68 2.09 21.98
CA HIS A 321 -15.38 2.74 21.80
C HIS A 321 -14.60 2.16 20.62
N PRO A 322 -15.10 2.32 19.38
CA PRO A 322 -14.41 1.85 18.19
C PRO A 322 -13.01 2.51 17.99
N MET A 323 -12.78 3.65 18.66
CA MET A 323 -11.50 4.37 18.59
C MET A 323 -10.30 3.57 19.10
N CYS A 324 -10.51 2.54 19.93
CA CYS A 324 -9.42 1.66 20.39
C CYS A 324 -8.78 0.89 19.25
N ASN A 325 -9.52 0.55 18.17
CA ASN A 325 -9.01 -0.12 16.97
C ASN A 325 -8.69 0.84 15.80
N GLY A 326 -8.75 2.15 16.04
CA GLY A 326 -8.53 3.18 15.00
C GLY A 326 -7.20 3.08 14.27
N LEU A 327 -6.20 2.41 14.87
CA LEU A 327 -4.92 2.14 14.23
C LEU A 327 -5.06 1.16 13.07
N THR A 328 -5.70 0.02 13.32
CA THR A 328 -5.95 -1.03 12.33
C THR A 328 -6.93 -0.54 11.27
N GLU A 329 -7.98 0.20 11.67
CA GLU A 329 -8.93 0.81 10.73
C GLU A 329 -8.25 1.76 9.76
N LYS A 330 -7.33 2.62 10.26
CA LYS A 330 -6.56 3.54 9.43
C LYS A 330 -5.64 2.79 8.46
N PHE A 331 -4.96 1.74 8.93
CA PHE A 331 -4.17 0.87 8.07
C PHE A 331 -5.03 0.19 7.02
N ASN A 332 -6.16 -0.41 7.41
CA ASN A 332 -7.10 -1.09 6.51
C ASN A 332 -7.65 -0.15 5.43
N GLY A 333 -7.97 1.10 5.79
CA GLY A 333 -8.37 2.13 4.83
C GLY A 333 -7.27 2.41 3.79
N THR A 334 -6.03 2.56 4.25
CA THR A 334 -4.87 2.76 3.36
C THR A 334 -4.63 1.53 2.49
N MET A 335 -4.64 0.32 3.08
CA MET A 335 -4.46 -0.94 2.37
C MET A 335 -5.53 -1.14 1.28
N LYS A 336 -6.81 -0.95 1.62
CA LYS A 336 -7.92 -1.03 0.64
C LYS A 336 -7.72 -0.06 -0.53
N SER A 337 -7.30 1.18 -0.24
CA SER A 337 -7.03 2.18 -1.28
C SER A 337 -5.88 1.77 -2.20
N MET A 338 -4.78 1.28 -1.63
CA MET A 338 -3.63 0.80 -2.39
C MET A 338 -3.98 -0.45 -3.21
N LEU A 339 -4.70 -1.43 -2.63
CA LEU A 339 -5.16 -2.60 -3.37
C LEU A 339 -6.06 -2.22 -4.55
N LYS A 340 -7.03 -1.32 -4.34
CA LYS A 340 -7.91 -0.84 -5.41
C LYS A 340 -7.12 -0.25 -6.59
N ILE A 341 -6.03 0.45 -6.30
CA ILE A 341 -5.15 1.03 -7.32
C ILE A 341 -4.34 -0.06 -8.02
N LEU A 342 -3.65 -0.91 -7.26
CA LEU A 342 -2.74 -1.92 -7.79
C LEU A 342 -3.45 -3.04 -8.57
N CYS A 343 -4.69 -3.36 -8.18
CA CYS A 343 -5.47 -4.44 -8.78
C CYS A 343 -6.47 -3.97 -9.83
N SER A 344 -6.42 -2.69 -10.26
CA SER A 344 -7.40 -2.12 -11.21
C SER A 344 -7.50 -2.88 -12.51
N GLU A 345 -6.38 -3.41 -13.03
CA GLU A 345 -6.33 -4.19 -14.26
C GLU A 345 -6.60 -5.69 -14.04
N GLN A 346 -6.27 -6.21 -12.86
CA GLN A 346 -6.37 -7.63 -12.52
C GLN A 346 -7.02 -7.84 -11.15
N PRO A 347 -8.33 -7.58 -10.99
CA PRO A 347 -9.00 -7.58 -9.71
C PRO A 347 -8.95 -8.92 -8.95
N ARG A 348 -8.81 -10.04 -9.65
CA ARG A 348 -8.74 -11.36 -9.01
C ARG A 348 -7.35 -11.75 -8.50
N GLN A 349 -6.33 -10.96 -8.79
CA GLN A 349 -4.96 -11.21 -8.33
C GLN A 349 -4.57 -10.39 -7.10
N TRP A 350 -5.53 -9.77 -6.42
CA TRP A 350 -5.28 -8.87 -5.31
C TRP A 350 -4.44 -9.49 -4.19
N HIS A 351 -4.55 -10.79 -3.94
CA HIS A 351 -3.76 -11.51 -2.93
C HIS A 351 -2.25 -11.44 -3.18
N ARG A 352 -1.83 -11.37 -4.45
CA ARG A 352 -0.40 -11.27 -4.84
C ARG A 352 0.18 -9.88 -4.58
N TYR A 353 -0.66 -8.85 -4.48
CA TYR A 353 -0.23 -7.47 -4.25
C TYR A 353 -0.10 -7.12 -2.75
N ILE A 354 -0.53 -8.00 -1.84
CA ILE A 354 -0.47 -7.74 -0.40
C ILE A 354 0.98 -7.52 0.05
N ASN A 355 1.91 -8.43 -0.28
CA ASN A 355 3.31 -8.30 0.13
C ASN A 355 4.02 -7.08 -0.45
N PRO A 356 3.91 -6.75 -1.76
CA PRO A 356 4.42 -5.49 -2.30
C PRO A 356 3.84 -4.24 -1.63
N LEU A 357 2.55 -4.29 -1.29
CA LEU A 357 1.87 -3.21 -0.60
C LEU A 357 2.41 -3.03 0.83
N LEU A 358 2.57 -4.11 1.57
CA LEU A 358 3.18 -4.10 2.91
C LEU A 358 4.60 -3.54 2.85
N PHE A 359 5.39 -3.96 1.85
CA PHE A 359 6.73 -3.41 1.63
C PHE A 359 6.69 -1.89 1.45
N ALA A 360 5.83 -1.39 0.55
CA ALA A 360 5.69 0.03 0.30
C ALA A 360 5.25 0.82 1.55
N TYR A 361 4.36 0.25 2.36
CA TYR A 361 3.90 0.87 3.60
C TYR A 361 4.99 0.92 4.67
N ARG A 362 5.78 -0.16 4.81
CA ARG A 362 6.85 -0.33 5.81
C ARG A 362 8.06 0.56 5.54
N GLU A 363 8.29 0.95 4.28
CA GLU A 363 9.44 1.77 3.87
C GLU A 363 9.31 3.24 4.28
N VAL A 364 8.09 3.77 4.36
CA VAL A 364 7.85 5.21 4.46
C VAL A 364 7.56 5.64 5.90
N PRO A 365 8.19 6.73 6.38
CA PRO A 365 7.93 7.26 7.72
C PRO A 365 6.44 7.52 7.97
N GLN A 366 5.97 7.11 9.14
CA GLN A 366 4.61 7.38 9.58
C GLN A 366 4.55 8.72 10.30
N GLU A 367 3.46 9.47 10.08
CA GLU A 367 3.30 10.80 10.67
C GLU A 367 3.33 10.81 12.21
N SER A 368 2.79 9.73 12.82
CA SER A 368 2.71 9.59 14.27
C SER A 368 4.06 9.25 14.93
N THR A 369 4.98 8.62 14.18
CA THR A 369 6.25 8.13 14.71
C THR A 369 7.45 8.87 14.15
N SER A 370 7.32 9.55 13.01
CA SER A 370 8.40 10.18 12.23
C SER A 370 9.45 9.22 11.69
N PHE A 371 9.28 7.92 11.89
CA PHE A 371 10.14 6.85 11.41
C PHE A 371 9.35 5.86 10.56
N SER A 372 10.05 5.11 9.72
CA SER A 372 9.41 4.02 8.99
C SER A 372 9.12 2.84 9.93
N PRO A 373 8.00 2.12 9.73
CA PRO A 373 7.70 0.94 10.54
C PRO A 373 8.81 -0.11 10.53
N PHE A 374 9.47 -0.27 9.40
CA PHE A 374 10.59 -1.20 9.27
C PHE A 374 11.80 -0.78 10.10
N GLU A 375 12.13 0.51 10.09
CA GLU A 375 13.25 1.05 10.85
C GLU A 375 13.03 0.93 12.36
N LEU A 376 11.80 1.18 12.83
CA LEU A 376 11.43 1.02 14.24
C LEU A 376 11.50 -0.44 14.71
N LEU A 377 11.21 -1.40 13.84
CA LEU A 377 11.24 -2.81 14.21
C LEU A 377 12.64 -3.42 14.10
N TYR A 378 13.38 -3.10 13.03
CA TYR A 378 14.67 -3.76 12.72
C TYR A 378 15.90 -2.88 12.97
N GLY A 379 15.74 -1.62 13.39
CA GLY A 379 16.83 -0.67 13.67
C GLY A 379 17.68 -0.28 12.46
N ARG A 380 17.21 -0.57 11.24
CA ARG A 380 17.89 -0.23 9.97
C ARG A 380 16.89 0.24 8.94
N ALA A 381 17.33 1.10 8.04
CA ALA A 381 16.50 1.52 6.91
C ALA A 381 16.21 0.34 5.96
N LEU A 382 15.01 0.33 5.38
CA LEU A 382 14.64 -0.64 4.36
C LEU A 382 15.28 -0.24 3.03
N ARG A 383 15.95 -1.19 2.36
CA ARG A 383 16.53 -0.99 1.03
C ARG A 383 15.46 -1.12 -0.05
N GLY A 384 14.80 -0.01 -0.36
CA GLY A 384 13.75 0.05 -1.36
C GLY A 384 14.25 0.47 -2.76
N PRO A 385 13.35 0.56 -3.75
CA PRO A 385 13.70 0.90 -5.14
C PRO A 385 14.45 2.23 -5.30
N THR A 386 14.10 3.23 -4.49
CA THR A 386 14.77 4.54 -4.52
C THR A 386 16.20 4.47 -3.97
N ALA A 387 16.43 3.67 -2.93
CA ALA A 387 17.76 3.46 -2.38
C ALA A 387 18.65 2.67 -3.35
N ILE A 388 18.09 1.66 -4.02
CA ILE A 388 18.79 0.90 -5.07
C ILE A 388 19.15 1.81 -6.23
N LEU A 389 18.24 2.65 -6.69
CA LEU A 389 18.48 3.60 -7.78
C LEU A 389 19.60 4.58 -7.42
N LYS A 390 19.60 5.10 -6.18
CA LYS A 390 20.72 5.93 -5.67
C LYS A 390 22.04 5.18 -5.71
N GLN A 391 22.10 3.93 -5.24
CA GLN A 391 23.33 3.13 -5.26
C GLN A 391 23.84 2.86 -6.68
N LEU A 392 22.93 2.55 -7.62
CA LEU A 392 23.28 2.34 -9.03
C LEU A 392 23.88 3.62 -9.67
N TRP A 393 23.31 4.77 -9.35
CA TRP A 393 23.77 6.04 -9.92
C TRP A 393 25.09 6.52 -9.31
N THR A 394 25.27 6.35 -8.00
CA THR A 394 26.45 6.85 -7.30
C THR A 394 27.58 5.84 -7.25
N LYS A 395 27.29 4.56 -7.56
CA LYS A 395 28.21 3.42 -7.33
C LYS A 395 28.77 3.42 -5.89
N GLU A 396 28.05 4.04 -4.97
CA GLU A 396 28.34 3.94 -3.54
C GLU A 396 27.84 2.57 -3.06
N VAL A 397 28.72 1.59 -3.08
CA VAL A 397 28.55 0.39 -2.27
C VAL A 397 28.95 0.83 -0.86
N GLU A 398 28.04 0.85 0.08
CA GLU A 398 28.42 0.83 1.50
C GLU A 398 29.18 -0.47 1.68
N GLU A 399 30.51 -0.40 1.78
CA GLU A 399 31.28 -1.56 2.20
C GLU A 399 30.75 -1.93 3.57
N PRO A 400 30.22 -3.15 3.75
CA PRO A 400 29.85 -3.58 5.08
C PRO A 400 31.15 -3.61 5.89
N GLU A 401 31.31 -2.65 6.79
CA GLU A 401 32.30 -2.84 7.85
C GLU A 401 32.01 -4.19 8.48
N VAL A 402 32.99 -5.10 8.40
CA VAL A 402 32.89 -6.42 9.03
C VAL A 402 32.92 -6.19 10.54
N LYS A 403 31.75 -5.86 11.09
CA LYS A 403 31.58 -5.69 12.52
C LYS A 403 31.40 -7.06 13.15
N ASN A 404 32.07 -7.29 14.25
CA ASN A 404 31.83 -8.48 15.07
C ASN A 404 30.32 -8.52 15.41
N SER A 405 29.69 -9.69 15.29
CA SER A 405 28.26 -9.89 15.51
C SER A 405 27.78 -9.32 16.86
N TYR A 406 28.61 -9.38 17.90
CA TYR A 406 28.32 -8.77 19.20
C TYR A 406 28.25 -7.23 19.15
N GLN A 407 29.15 -6.60 18.42
CA GLN A 407 29.17 -5.15 18.27
C GLN A 407 27.98 -4.67 17.45
N TYR A 408 27.57 -5.43 16.43
CA TYR A 408 26.36 -5.16 15.66
C TYR A 408 25.10 -5.22 16.55
N VAL A 409 24.96 -6.25 17.40
CA VAL A 409 23.80 -6.38 18.31
C VAL A 409 23.77 -5.25 19.33
N PHE A 410 24.92 -4.85 19.86
CA PHE A 410 25.03 -3.73 20.81
C PHE A 410 24.62 -2.40 20.16
N GLU A 411 25.16 -2.09 18.99
CA GLU A 411 24.80 -0.87 18.24
C GLU A 411 23.35 -0.89 17.77
N LEU A 412 22.81 -2.06 17.43
CA LEU A 412 21.39 -2.21 17.07
C LEU A 412 20.50 -1.89 18.27
N ARG A 413 20.84 -2.39 19.47
CA ARG A 413 20.11 -2.12 20.69
C ARG A 413 20.16 -0.64 21.05
N GLU A 414 21.33 -0.02 21.00
CA GLU A 414 21.52 1.42 21.25
C GLU A 414 20.72 2.29 20.26
N LYS A 415 20.77 1.95 18.95
CA LYS A 415 19.97 2.61 17.93
C LYS A 415 18.47 2.48 18.18
N LEU A 416 18.00 1.30 18.58
CA LEU A 416 16.58 1.09 18.89
C LEU A 416 16.14 1.89 20.12
N GLU A 417 16.96 1.93 21.17
CA GLU A 417 16.70 2.73 22.37
C GLU A 417 16.66 4.23 22.05
N ASP A 418 17.61 4.74 21.27
CA ASP A 418 17.65 6.15 20.82
C ASP A 418 16.45 6.50 19.95
N THR A 419 16.09 5.61 19.05
CA THR A 419 14.94 5.78 18.15
C THR A 419 13.64 5.81 18.95
N LEU A 420 13.47 4.93 19.92
CA LEU A 420 12.31 4.90 20.82
C LEU A 420 12.24 6.16 21.71
N ASN A 421 13.36 6.61 22.25
CA ASN A 421 13.43 7.85 23.03
C ASN A 421 13.05 9.07 22.18
N SER A 422 13.54 9.16 20.96
CA SER A 422 13.16 10.19 19.99
C SER A 422 11.68 10.15 19.66
N LEU A 423 11.10 8.97 19.57
CA LEU A 423 9.68 8.72 19.34
C LEU A 423 8.83 9.25 20.49
N ILE A 424 9.22 8.97 21.74
CA ILE A 424 8.56 9.45 22.95
C ILE A 424 8.57 10.99 22.99
N VAL A 425 9.70 11.61 22.67
CA VAL A 425 9.82 13.08 22.62
C VAL A 425 8.94 13.69 21.54
N ASN A 426 8.93 13.11 20.35
CA ASN A 426 8.11 13.59 19.23
C ASN A 426 6.61 13.42 19.52
N TRP A 427 6.21 12.32 20.13
CA TRP A 427 4.83 12.08 20.50
C TRP A 427 4.34 13.07 21.57
N ARG A 428 5.14 13.36 22.59
CA ARG A 428 4.85 14.38 23.59
C ARG A 428 4.67 15.78 22.98
N LYS A 429 5.44 16.11 21.92
CA LYS A 429 5.31 17.39 21.18
C LYS A 429 4.05 17.45 20.32
N LEU A 430 3.72 16.37 19.62
CA LEU A 430 2.48 16.27 18.83
C LEU A 430 1.25 16.38 19.72
N SER A 431 1.26 15.68 20.85
CA SER A 431 0.20 15.72 21.84
C SER A 431 0.00 17.13 22.45
N ARG A 432 1.07 17.93 22.62
CA ARG A 432 0.99 19.33 23.06
C ARG A 432 0.45 20.26 21.97
N ARG A 433 0.81 20.04 20.69
CA ARG A 433 0.29 20.83 19.56
C ARG A 433 -1.21 20.61 19.34
N GLU A 434 -1.70 19.39 19.50
CA GLU A 434 -3.14 19.11 19.40
C GLU A 434 -3.93 19.73 20.54
N SER A 435 -3.41 19.76 21.77
CA SER A 435 -4.05 20.45 22.89
C SER A 435 -4.06 21.98 22.75
N THR A 436 -3.11 22.57 22.02
CA THR A 436 -3.08 24.03 21.77
C THR A 436 -4.05 24.47 20.67
N ILE A 437 -4.35 23.61 19.73
CA ILE A 437 -5.33 23.88 18.65
C ILE A 437 -6.78 23.81 19.17
N THR A 438 -7.02 23.06 20.24
CA THR A 438 -8.38 22.91 20.83
C THR A 438 -8.81 24.13 21.67
N ILE A 439 -7.91 25.06 22.01
CA ILE A 439 -8.20 26.23 22.86
C ILE A 439 -8.54 27.50 22.06
N ALA A 440 -8.36 27.51 20.75
CA ALA A 440 -8.82 28.61 19.91
C ALA A 440 -10.31 28.44 19.59
N SER A 441 -11.18 28.85 20.52
CA SER A 441 -12.61 28.98 20.30
C SER A 441 -12.89 30.05 19.25
N PRO A 442 -13.80 29.82 18.31
CA PRO A 442 -14.25 30.88 17.41
C PRO A 442 -15.11 31.88 18.19
N LYS A 443 -14.79 33.14 18.03
CA LYS A 443 -15.72 34.23 18.29
C LYS A 443 -16.73 34.32 17.17
#